data_36b8353eefaeae6439d750097ef28ad0
#
_entry.id   36b8353eefaeae6439d750097ef28ad0
#
_cell.length_a   1.000
_cell.length_b   1.000
_cell.length_c   1.000
_cell.angle_alpha   90.00
_cell.angle_beta   90.00
_cell.angle_gamma   90.00
#
_symmetry.space_group_name_H-M   'P 1'
#
loop_
_entity.id
_entity.type
_entity.pdbx_description
1 polymer ?
#
loop_
_entity_poly.entity_id
_entity_poly.type
_entity_poly.pdbx_seq_one_letter_code
_entity_poly.pdbx_strand_id
1 'polypeptide(L)'
;MDEVRDHDGTCARILARWTASAGARSELLARIVEETKDDARPAIESALFVVEMGRGADPLSLELHEAAAMWTLLGRHLATHATTATAALDYADSILRALDAEGFWVDASVRASLIAVFTEGYVLAREEQARESAESEQLAALVPRTIGEGIELLVLTGPYDAGRLAEALEEWVRDVFRRGTRVVVIDVLGARNLAAVERAIREACLVLVSLGVEIIVAGEARDLPREAHLVSSFDEALSAALSAREISNLAFARVKRLFRRA
;
A
#
# COMPACT_ATOMS: atom_id res chain seq x y z
N MET A 1 -52.87 11.00 3.97
CA MET A 1 -51.87 12.10 3.88
C MET A 1 -50.71 11.64 4.70
N ASP A 2 -49.77 10.95 4.05
CA ASP A 2 -48.59 10.41 4.74
C ASP A 2 -47.72 11.61 5.13
N GLU A 3 -47.47 11.72 6.44
CA GLU A 3 -46.42 12.59 6.97
C GLU A 3 -45.09 12.13 6.31
N VAL A 4 -44.58 12.92 5.39
CA VAL A 4 -43.21 12.79 4.92
C VAL A 4 -42.37 12.99 6.20
N ARG A 5 -41.94 11.89 6.82
CA ARG A 5 -41.06 11.94 7.99
C ARG A 5 -39.82 12.74 7.60
N ASP A 6 -39.53 13.73 8.42
CA ASP A 6 -38.31 14.55 8.24
C ASP A 6 -37.09 13.70 8.58
N HIS A 7 -36.62 12.93 7.58
CA HIS A 7 -35.44 12.08 7.69
C HIS A 7 -34.19 12.89 8.03
N ASP A 8 -34.03 14.07 7.43
CA ASP A 8 -32.87 14.94 7.65
C ASP A 8 -32.82 15.41 9.11
N GLY A 9 -33.93 15.87 9.64
CA GLY A 9 -34.03 16.28 11.04
C GLY A 9 -33.85 15.13 12.02
N THR A 10 -34.29 13.93 11.65
CA THR A 10 -34.11 12.72 12.47
C THR A 10 -32.65 12.29 12.50
N CYS A 11 -32.01 12.21 11.32
CA CYS A 11 -30.57 11.90 11.23
C CYS A 11 -29.71 12.92 11.98
N ALA A 12 -30.03 14.21 11.89
CA ALA A 12 -29.34 15.26 12.62
C ALA A 12 -29.44 15.08 14.16
N ARG A 13 -30.63 14.67 14.68
CA ARG A 13 -30.79 14.36 16.13
C ARG A 13 -29.97 13.15 16.54
N ILE A 14 -29.96 12.09 15.74
CA ILE A 14 -29.16 10.88 16.02
C ILE A 14 -27.67 11.24 16.06
N LEU A 15 -27.17 11.99 15.06
CA LEU A 15 -25.79 12.46 15.01
C LEU A 15 -25.43 13.29 16.25
N ALA A 16 -26.27 14.25 16.63
CA ALA A 16 -26.06 15.09 17.81
C ALA A 16 -25.98 14.26 19.10
N ARG A 17 -26.91 13.29 19.27
CA ARG A 17 -26.91 12.39 20.42
C ARG A 17 -25.70 11.48 20.42
N TRP A 18 -25.34 10.93 19.29
CA TRP A 18 -24.16 10.08 19.13
C TRP A 18 -22.88 10.82 19.53
N THR A 19 -22.66 12.01 18.98
CA THR A 19 -21.49 12.87 19.29
C THR A 19 -21.44 13.19 20.79
N ALA A 20 -22.56 13.57 21.40
CA ALA A 20 -22.63 13.85 22.82
C ALA A 20 -22.32 12.60 23.69
N SER A 21 -22.82 11.42 23.29
CA SER A 21 -22.60 10.18 24.03
C SER A 21 -21.18 9.64 23.92
N ALA A 22 -20.49 9.89 22.82
CA ALA A 22 -19.10 9.48 22.61
C ALA A 22 -18.15 10.15 23.61
N GLY A 23 -18.34 11.47 23.87
CA GLY A 23 -17.57 12.23 24.84
C GLY A 23 -17.67 11.70 26.28
N ALA A 24 -18.82 11.12 26.63
CA ALA A 24 -19.03 10.54 27.96
C ALA A 24 -18.34 9.17 28.15
N ARG A 25 -17.86 8.51 27.08
CA ARG A 25 -17.30 7.16 27.15
C ARG A 25 -15.78 7.12 27.14
N SER A 26 -15.15 7.79 26.21
CA SER A 26 -13.69 7.91 26.15
C SER A 26 -13.27 9.09 25.28
N GLU A 27 -12.16 9.73 25.64
CA GLU A 27 -11.57 10.80 24.84
C GLU A 27 -11.19 10.34 23.43
N LEU A 28 -10.71 9.10 23.30
CA LEU A 28 -10.35 8.51 22.02
C LEU A 28 -11.59 8.39 21.10
N LEU A 29 -12.69 7.84 21.64
CA LEU A 29 -13.93 7.69 20.87
C LEU A 29 -14.50 9.05 20.49
N ALA A 30 -14.47 10.03 21.40
CA ALA A 30 -14.94 11.39 21.14
C ALA A 30 -14.17 12.05 19.99
N ARG A 31 -12.85 11.91 19.96
CA ARG A 31 -12.01 12.44 18.90
C ARG A 31 -12.32 11.78 17.55
N ILE A 32 -12.38 10.45 17.52
CA ILE A 32 -12.70 9.71 16.30
C ILE A 32 -14.07 10.14 15.76
N VAL A 33 -15.08 10.22 16.62
CA VAL A 33 -16.44 10.64 16.25
C VAL A 33 -16.44 12.05 15.68
N GLU A 34 -15.73 12.99 16.29
CA GLU A 34 -15.66 14.37 15.79
C GLU A 34 -14.97 14.46 14.43
N GLU A 35 -13.92 13.65 14.19
CA GLU A 35 -13.19 13.62 12.93
C GLU A 35 -13.99 12.94 11.80
N THR A 36 -14.90 12.00 12.13
CA THR A 36 -15.57 11.13 11.14
C THR A 36 -17.09 11.28 11.09
N LYS A 37 -17.68 12.23 11.81
CA LYS A 37 -19.14 12.38 11.93
C LYS A 37 -19.85 12.58 10.59
N ASP A 38 -19.21 13.29 9.67
CA ASP A 38 -19.78 13.54 8.34
C ASP A 38 -19.75 12.26 7.49
N ASP A 39 -18.71 11.45 7.63
CA ASP A 39 -18.57 10.17 6.93
C ASP A 39 -19.48 9.07 7.50
N ALA A 40 -19.85 9.19 8.79
CA ALA A 40 -20.81 8.27 9.43
C ALA A 40 -22.27 8.56 9.03
N ARG A 41 -22.57 9.76 8.57
CA ARG A 41 -23.94 10.18 8.24
C ARG A 41 -24.63 9.23 7.24
N PRO A 42 -24.03 8.84 6.10
CA PRO A 42 -24.68 7.91 5.17
C PRO A 42 -24.96 6.53 5.79
N ALA A 43 -24.08 6.06 6.68
CA ALA A 43 -24.29 4.79 7.37
C ALA A 43 -25.43 4.87 8.40
N ILE A 44 -25.60 6.00 9.08
CA ILE A 44 -26.72 6.26 9.99
C ILE A 44 -28.03 6.35 9.21
N GLU A 45 -28.07 7.09 8.10
CA GLU A 45 -29.23 7.24 7.23
C GLU A 45 -29.69 5.90 6.67
N SER A 46 -28.75 5.07 6.19
CA SER A 46 -29.05 3.75 5.66
C SER A 46 -29.58 2.79 6.73
N ALA A 47 -29.01 2.81 7.92
CA ALA A 47 -29.49 2.01 9.06
C ALA A 47 -30.88 2.47 9.51
N LEU A 48 -31.15 3.79 9.57
CA LEU A 48 -32.45 4.35 9.88
C LEU A 48 -33.51 3.86 8.90
N PHE A 49 -33.18 3.88 7.59
CA PHE A 49 -34.08 3.43 6.55
C PHE A 49 -34.44 1.94 6.69
N VAL A 50 -33.45 1.07 6.96
CA VAL A 50 -33.69 -0.36 7.22
C VAL A 50 -34.59 -0.59 8.44
N VAL A 51 -34.43 0.20 9.51
CA VAL A 51 -35.26 0.09 10.72
C VAL A 51 -36.71 0.52 10.44
N GLU A 52 -36.92 1.57 9.66
CA GLU A 52 -38.28 2.07 9.33
C GLU A 52 -39.07 1.14 8.43
N MET A 53 -38.41 0.34 7.59
CA MET A 53 -39.07 -0.68 6.79
C MET A 53 -39.68 -1.83 7.61
N GLY A 54 -39.34 -1.90 8.90
CA GLY A 54 -40.03 -2.77 9.86
C GLY A 54 -39.49 -4.18 9.99
N ARG A 55 -40.02 -4.90 10.97
CA ARG A 55 -39.63 -6.27 11.32
C ARG A 55 -39.87 -7.23 10.14
N GLY A 56 -38.86 -7.54 9.43
CA GLY A 56 -38.89 -8.48 8.30
C GLY A 56 -38.22 -7.96 7.05
N ALA A 57 -37.28 -7.05 7.15
CA ALA A 57 -36.39 -6.76 6.03
C ALA A 57 -35.85 -8.07 5.49
N ASP A 58 -36.31 -8.43 4.27
CA ASP A 58 -35.79 -9.58 3.56
C ASP A 58 -34.25 -9.45 3.52
N PRO A 59 -33.47 -10.47 3.95
CA PRO A 59 -32.02 -10.45 3.81
C PRO A 59 -31.52 -10.13 2.38
N LEU A 60 -32.40 -10.28 1.39
CA LEU A 60 -32.16 -9.97 -0.01
C LEU A 60 -32.70 -8.60 -0.43
N SER A 61 -33.23 -7.78 0.49
CA SER A 61 -33.74 -6.46 0.16
C SER A 61 -32.63 -5.53 -0.31
N LEU A 62 -32.94 -4.65 -1.27
CA LEU A 62 -31.99 -3.66 -1.79
C LEU A 62 -31.50 -2.73 -0.68
N GLU A 63 -32.39 -2.35 0.21
CA GLU A 63 -32.15 -1.43 1.31
C GLU A 63 -31.13 -1.98 2.32
N LEU A 64 -31.22 -3.29 2.63
CA LEU A 64 -30.23 -3.93 3.49
C LEU A 64 -28.87 -4.02 2.80
N HIS A 65 -28.84 -4.24 1.48
CA HIS A 65 -27.61 -4.22 0.71
C HIS A 65 -26.97 -2.84 0.64
N GLU A 66 -27.76 -1.78 0.48
CA GLU A 66 -27.27 -0.40 0.53
C GLU A 66 -26.72 -0.07 1.90
N ALA A 67 -27.42 -0.42 2.97
CA ALA A 67 -26.93 -0.23 4.33
C ALA A 67 -25.62 -1.02 4.56
N ALA A 68 -25.56 -2.27 4.12
CA ALA A 68 -24.34 -3.07 4.21
C ALA A 68 -23.17 -2.41 3.47
N ALA A 69 -23.39 -1.86 2.28
CA ALA A 69 -22.37 -1.16 1.53
C ALA A 69 -21.88 0.10 2.27
N MET A 70 -22.78 0.92 2.81
CA MET A 70 -22.41 2.14 3.56
C MET A 70 -21.64 1.80 4.84
N TRP A 71 -22.04 0.74 5.56
CA TRP A 71 -21.34 0.29 6.77
C TRP A 71 -19.96 -0.31 6.46
N THR A 72 -19.84 -1.03 5.33
CA THR A 72 -18.52 -1.52 4.84
C THR A 72 -17.59 -0.34 4.54
N LEU A 73 -18.09 0.69 3.83
CA LEU A 73 -17.31 1.89 3.52
C LEU A 73 -16.89 2.65 4.78
N LEU A 74 -17.80 2.78 5.77
CA LEU A 74 -17.47 3.39 7.05
C LEU A 74 -16.38 2.61 7.79
N GLY A 75 -16.44 1.28 7.79
CA GLY A 75 -15.39 0.42 8.35
C GLY A 75 -14.04 0.64 7.68
N ARG A 76 -14.02 0.68 6.35
CA ARG A 76 -12.80 0.97 5.57
C ARG A 76 -12.24 2.36 5.90
N HIS A 77 -13.10 3.37 5.96
CA HIS A 77 -12.70 4.73 6.30
C HIS A 77 -12.09 4.80 7.71
N LEU A 78 -12.73 4.15 8.69
CA LEU A 78 -12.24 4.16 10.07
C LEU A 78 -10.86 3.47 10.23
N ALA A 79 -10.54 2.50 9.38
CA ALA A 79 -9.22 1.87 9.37
C ALA A 79 -8.08 2.87 9.06
N THR A 80 -8.35 3.95 8.32
CA THR A 80 -7.36 4.98 7.99
C THR A 80 -6.98 5.87 9.18
N HIS A 81 -7.83 5.93 10.21
CA HIS A 81 -7.64 6.77 11.41
C HIS A 81 -6.79 6.11 12.51
N ALA A 82 -6.00 5.09 12.16
CA ALA A 82 -5.10 4.37 13.09
C ALA A 82 -5.79 3.86 14.37
N THR A 83 -7.08 3.50 14.28
CA THR A 83 -7.87 2.95 15.39
C THR A 83 -7.50 1.50 15.66
N THR A 84 -7.72 1.04 16.89
CA THR A 84 -7.68 -0.40 17.21
C THR A 84 -8.99 -1.07 16.80
N ALA A 85 -8.97 -2.39 16.57
CA ALA A 85 -10.17 -3.14 16.24
C ALA A 85 -11.27 -2.99 17.31
N THR A 86 -10.88 -2.96 18.60
CA THR A 86 -11.81 -2.74 19.71
C THR A 86 -12.46 -1.35 19.64
N ALA A 87 -11.67 -0.30 19.38
CA ALA A 87 -12.21 1.05 19.25
C ALA A 87 -13.14 1.19 18.03
N ALA A 88 -12.82 0.48 16.93
CA ALA A 88 -13.67 0.44 15.75
C ALA A 88 -15.01 -0.25 16.02
N LEU A 89 -15.02 -1.36 16.76
CA LEU A 89 -16.26 -2.03 17.17
C LEU A 89 -17.08 -1.18 18.15
N ASP A 90 -16.43 -0.53 19.12
CA ASP A 90 -17.10 0.40 20.05
C ASP A 90 -17.73 1.58 19.29
N TYR A 91 -17.07 2.06 18.25
CA TYR A 91 -17.58 3.11 17.38
C TYR A 91 -18.86 2.65 16.65
N ALA A 92 -18.83 1.50 15.97
CA ALA A 92 -19.99 0.95 15.27
C ALA A 92 -21.18 0.71 16.22
N ASP A 93 -20.92 0.07 17.36
CA ASP A 93 -21.96 -0.18 18.38
C ASP A 93 -22.52 1.13 18.98
N SER A 94 -21.70 2.17 19.09
CA SER A 94 -22.14 3.48 19.60
C SER A 94 -23.16 4.17 18.67
N ILE A 95 -23.02 4.01 17.35
CA ILE A 95 -24.02 4.47 16.36
C ILE A 95 -25.35 3.75 16.57
N LEU A 96 -25.31 2.41 16.64
CA LEU A 96 -26.54 1.61 16.81
C LEU A 96 -27.24 1.92 18.14
N ARG A 97 -26.49 2.19 19.20
CA ARG A 97 -27.10 2.64 20.47
C ARG A 97 -27.70 4.04 20.38
N ALA A 98 -27.14 4.93 19.60
CA ALA A 98 -27.72 6.25 19.38
C ALA A 98 -29.07 6.15 18.62
N LEU A 99 -29.17 5.23 17.65
CA LEU A 99 -30.46 4.90 17.01
C LEU A 99 -31.48 4.38 18.02
N ASP A 100 -31.12 3.39 18.84
CA ASP A 100 -32.01 2.84 19.86
C ASP A 100 -32.49 3.93 20.85
N ALA A 101 -31.61 4.84 21.24
CA ALA A 101 -31.91 5.91 22.18
C ALA A 101 -32.85 6.98 21.59
N GLU A 102 -32.95 7.11 20.29
CA GLU A 102 -33.92 7.95 19.58
C GLU A 102 -35.21 7.18 19.24
N GLY A 103 -35.37 5.94 19.72
CA GLY A 103 -36.55 5.11 19.53
C GLY A 103 -36.56 4.26 18.26
N PHE A 104 -35.46 4.22 17.52
CA PHE A 104 -35.28 3.38 16.32
C PHE A 104 -34.60 2.08 16.71
N TRP A 105 -35.40 1.09 17.11
CA TRP A 105 -34.91 -0.21 17.56
C TRP A 105 -34.35 -1.02 16.40
N VAL A 106 -33.03 -1.25 16.43
CA VAL A 106 -32.37 -2.12 15.44
C VAL A 106 -32.51 -3.57 15.90
N ASP A 107 -33.18 -4.39 15.08
CA ASP A 107 -33.30 -5.83 15.34
C ASP A 107 -31.93 -6.49 15.52
N ALA A 108 -31.85 -7.49 16.39
CA ALA A 108 -30.57 -8.15 16.72
C ALA A 108 -29.88 -8.76 15.49
N SER A 109 -30.65 -9.28 14.53
CA SER A 109 -30.10 -9.86 13.28
C SER A 109 -29.54 -8.78 12.36
N VAL A 110 -30.25 -7.66 12.21
CA VAL A 110 -29.79 -6.49 11.44
C VAL A 110 -28.56 -5.88 12.09
N ARG A 111 -28.58 -5.69 13.42
CA ARG A 111 -27.41 -5.22 14.19
C ARG A 111 -26.17 -6.09 13.94
N ALA A 112 -26.33 -7.41 14.08
CA ALA A 112 -25.24 -8.36 13.83
C ALA A 112 -24.72 -8.27 12.41
N SER A 113 -25.59 -8.15 11.41
CA SER A 113 -25.22 -8.00 10.01
C SER A 113 -24.46 -6.70 9.75
N LEU A 114 -24.93 -5.56 10.27
CA LEU A 114 -24.25 -4.26 10.07
C LEU A 114 -22.89 -4.24 10.75
N ILE A 115 -22.76 -4.79 11.97
CA ILE A 115 -21.46 -4.91 12.65
C ILE A 115 -20.53 -5.84 11.88
N ALA A 116 -21.03 -6.95 11.32
CA ALA A 116 -20.22 -7.89 10.55
C ALA A 116 -19.64 -7.23 9.28
N VAL A 117 -20.47 -6.58 8.47
CA VAL A 117 -19.99 -5.92 7.23
C VAL A 117 -19.09 -4.72 7.51
N PHE A 118 -19.34 -3.97 8.59
CA PHE A 118 -18.43 -2.93 9.08
C PHE A 118 -17.07 -3.51 9.43
N THR A 119 -17.06 -4.61 10.20
CA THR A 119 -15.83 -5.29 10.63
C THR A 119 -15.05 -5.82 9.43
N GLU A 120 -15.75 -6.42 8.46
CA GLU A 120 -15.14 -6.89 7.21
C GLU A 120 -14.46 -5.73 6.46
N GLY A 121 -15.16 -4.61 6.29
CA GLY A 121 -14.60 -3.42 5.65
C GLY A 121 -13.36 -2.90 6.38
N TYR A 122 -13.39 -2.85 7.72
CA TYR A 122 -12.26 -2.44 8.55
C TYR A 122 -11.06 -3.39 8.38
N VAL A 123 -11.27 -4.70 8.46
CA VAL A 123 -10.20 -5.70 8.35
C VAL A 123 -9.55 -5.64 6.97
N LEU A 124 -10.36 -5.63 5.90
CA LEU A 124 -9.85 -5.55 4.53
C LEU A 124 -8.98 -4.30 4.32
N ALA A 125 -9.42 -3.14 4.80
CA ALA A 125 -8.62 -1.92 4.67
C ALA A 125 -7.32 -1.97 5.49
N ARG A 126 -7.32 -2.59 6.68
CA ARG A 126 -6.12 -2.80 7.49
C ARG A 126 -5.13 -3.76 6.82
N GLU A 127 -5.62 -4.81 6.17
CA GLU A 127 -4.80 -5.74 5.40
C GLU A 127 -4.18 -5.05 4.17
N GLU A 128 -4.96 -4.24 3.45
CA GLU A 128 -4.47 -3.42 2.34
C GLU A 128 -3.37 -2.47 2.80
N GLN A 129 -3.57 -1.72 3.89
CA GLN A 129 -2.56 -0.82 4.45
C GLN A 129 -1.29 -1.53 4.91
N ALA A 130 -1.45 -2.70 5.56
CA ALA A 130 -0.30 -3.50 5.98
C ALA A 130 0.51 -4.00 4.78
N ARG A 131 -0.17 -4.41 3.70
CA ARG A 131 0.48 -4.80 2.45
C ARG A 131 1.19 -3.62 1.80
N GLU A 132 0.53 -2.47 1.66
CA GLU A 132 1.13 -1.26 1.09
C GLU A 132 2.33 -0.76 1.90
N SER A 133 2.25 -0.84 3.24
CA SER A 133 3.37 -0.48 4.11
C SER A 133 4.54 -1.44 3.93
N ALA A 134 4.29 -2.75 3.88
CA ALA A 134 5.32 -3.75 3.65
C ALA A 134 5.97 -3.59 2.27
N GLU A 135 5.18 -3.33 1.23
CA GLU A 135 5.68 -3.04 -0.12
C GLU A 135 6.51 -1.74 -0.15
N SER A 136 6.07 -0.69 0.57
CA SER A 136 6.79 0.57 0.67
C SER A 136 8.12 0.42 1.42
N GLU A 137 8.14 -0.34 2.52
CA GLU A 137 9.37 -0.66 3.26
C GLU A 137 10.34 -1.48 2.39
N GLN A 138 9.84 -2.41 1.58
CA GLN A 138 10.67 -3.16 0.65
C GLN A 138 11.27 -2.29 -0.44
N LEU A 139 10.51 -1.34 -0.99
CA LEU A 139 11.03 -0.38 -1.97
C LEU A 139 12.01 0.61 -1.34
N ALA A 140 11.78 1.03 -0.10
CA ALA A 140 12.74 1.84 0.66
C ALA A 140 14.04 1.08 0.96
N ALA A 141 13.98 -0.27 1.02
CA ALA A 141 15.17 -1.13 1.13
C ALA A 141 15.94 -1.28 -0.19
N LEU A 142 15.35 -0.88 -1.34
CA LEU A 142 16.05 -0.72 -2.62
C LEU A 142 17.02 0.48 -2.58
N VAL A 143 17.87 0.54 -1.56
CA VAL A 143 18.91 1.57 -1.50
C VAL A 143 20.15 1.07 -2.22
N PRO A 144 20.44 1.62 -3.42
CA PRO A 144 21.68 1.30 -4.10
C PRO A 144 22.85 1.67 -3.22
N ARG A 145 23.81 0.78 -3.09
CA ARG A 145 25.01 1.00 -2.30
C ARG A 145 26.20 1.19 -3.22
N THR A 146 26.92 2.28 -3.04
CA THR A 146 28.22 2.44 -3.68
C THR A 146 29.21 1.56 -2.94
N ILE A 147 29.75 0.54 -3.61
CA ILE A 147 30.75 -0.39 -3.04
C ILE A 147 32.19 -0.07 -3.47
N GLY A 148 32.32 0.88 -4.37
CA GLY A 148 33.60 1.39 -4.84
C GLY A 148 33.38 2.57 -5.79
N GLU A 149 34.43 3.29 -6.14
CA GLU A 149 34.33 4.40 -7.08
C GLU A 149 33.83 3.90 -8.45
N GLY A 150 32.64 4.34 -8.85
CA GLY A 150 31.99 3.93 -10.09
C GLY A 150 31.37 2.54 -10.08
N ILE A 151 31.22 1.89 -8.92
CA ILE A 151 30.53 0.60 -8.77
C ILE A 151 29.32 0.79 -7.84
N GLU A 152 28.15 0.45 -8.31
CA GLU A 152 26.93 0.41 -7.51
C GLU A 152 26.41 -1.02 -7.38
N LEU A 153 25.85 -1.32 -6.21
CA LEU A 153 25.20 -2.57 -5.87
C LEU A 153 23.72 -2.30 -5.60
N LEU A 154 22.88 -3.05 -6.28
CA LEU A 154 21.44 -3.14 -6.00
C LEU A 154 21.13 -4.55 -5.52
N VAL A 155 20.55 -4.68 -4.32
CA VAL A 155 20.14 -5.97 -3.75
C VAL A 155 18.62 -6.05 -3.76
N LEU A 156 18.08 -7.08 -4.39
CA LEU A 156 16.65 -7.37 -4.45
C LEU A 156 16.32 -8.53 -3.51
N THR A 157 15.55 -8.24 -2.44
CA THR A 157 15.16 -9.26 -1.46
C THR A 157 13.66 -9.21 -1.19
N GLY A 158 13.00 -10.36 -1.23
CA GLY A 158 11.57 -10.49 -0.94
C GLY A 158 10.67 -10.41 -2.16
N PRO A 159 9.35 -10.36 -1.99
CA PRO A 159 8.39 -10.18 -3.07
C PRO A 159 8.28 -8.70 -3.44
N TYR A 160 8.18 -8.40 -4.73
CA TYR A 160 7.97 -7.04 -5.24
C TYR A 160 6.70 -6.97 -6.08
N ASP A 161 6.00 -5.84 -6.01
CA ASP A 161 5.06 -5.46 -7.04
C ASP A 161 5.83 -5.02 -8.30
N ALA A 162 5.48 -5.61 -9.46
CA ALA A 162 6.22 -5.39 -10.69
C ALA A 162 6.17 -3.94 -11.18
N GLY A 163 5.03 -3.25 -11.01
CA GLY A 163 4.86 -1.86 -11.43
C GLY A 163 5.71 -0.90 -10.60
N ARG A 164 5.61 -1.00 -9.29
CA ARG A 164 6.38 -0.18 -8.35
C ARG A 164 7.89 -0.43 -8.45
N LEU A 165 8.28 -1.69 -8.66
CA LEU A 165 9.69 -2.01 -8.88
C LEU A 165 10.19 -1.37 -10.17
N ALA A 166 9.41 -1.37 -11.25
CA ALA A 166 9.79 -0.74 -12.51
C ALA A 166 10.03 0.77 -12.33
N GLU A 167 9.15 1.47 -11.62
CA GLU A 167 9.29 2.90 -11.31
C GLU A 167 10.57 3.18 -10.49
N ALA A 168 10.81 2.38 -9.45
CA ALA A 168 12.00 2.52 -8.62
C ALA A 168 13.30 2.22 -9.37
N LEU A 169 13.30 1.22 -10.25
CA LEU A 169 14.44 0.90 -11.11
C LEU A 169 14.69 2.00 -12.15
N GLU A 170 13.65 2.61 -12.71
CA GLU A 170 13.78 3.74 -13.62
C GLU A 170 14.44 4.95 -12.94
N GLU A 171 14.04 5.27 -11.71
CA GLU A 171 14.67 6.33 -10.93
C GLU A 171 16.13 6.00 -10.62
N TRP A 172 16.39 4.76 -10.19
CA TRP A 172 17.75 4.30 -9.94
C TRP A 172 18.64 4.38 -11.18
N VAL A 173 18.18 3.98 -12.35
CA VAL A 173 18.93 4.10 -13.61
C VAL A 173 19.28 5.56 -13.92
N ARG A 174 18.38 6.50 -13.68
CA ARG A 174 18.67 7.94 -13.80
C ARG A 174 19.78 8.38 -12.85
N ASP A 175 19.78 7.86 -11.64
CA ASP A 175 20.81 8.15 -10.65
C ASP A 175 22.16 7.52 -10.99
N VAL A 176 22.19 6.30 -11.47
CA VAL A 176 23.40 5.63 -12.03
C VAL A 176 24.06 6.53 -13.07
N PHE A 177 23.27 7.05 -14.02
CA PHE A 177 23.74 7.96 -15.05
C PHE A 177 24.30 9.27 -14.46
N ARG A 178 23.57 9.91 -13.54
CA ARG A 178 23.99 11.17 -12.91
C ARG A 178 25.30 11.04 -12.12
N ARG A 179 25.52 9.89 -11.49
CA ARG A 179 26.74 9.61 -10.68
C ARG A 179 27.93 9.17 -11.54
N GLY A 180 27.70 8.88 -12.81
CA GLY A 180 28.74 8.38 -13.70
C GLY A 180 29.20 6.98 -13.32
N THR A 181 28.32 6.15 -12.78
CA THR A 181 28.53 4.75 -12.46
C THR A 181 28.93 3.98 -13.71
N ARG A 182 29.93 3.12 -13.60
CA ARG A 182 30.46 2.34 -14.73
C ARG A 182 30.10 0.87 -14.66
N VAL A 183 29.96 0.35 -13.47
CA VAL A 183 29.65 -1.04 -13.20
C VAL A 183 28.49 -1.09 -12.21
N VAL A 184 27.52 -1.92 -12.52
CA VAL A 184 26.37 -2.17 -11.66
C VAL A 184 26.32 -3.66 -11.34
N VAL A 185 26.18 -3.98 -10.07
CA VAL A 185 25.91 -5.33 -9.58
C VAL A 185 24.45 -5.38 -9.13
N ILE A 186 23.68 -6.30 -9.69
CA ILE A 186 22.29 -6.55 -9.29
C ILE A 186 22.22 -7.94 -8.65
N ASP A 187 21.95 -8.00 -7.36
CA ASP A 187 21.78 -9.26 -6.64
C ASP A 187 20.30 -9.61 -6.56
N VAL A 188 19.90 -10.69 -7.21
CA VAL A 188 18.52 -11.21 -7.24
C VAL A 188 18.37 -12.52 -6.45
N LEU A 189 19.40 -12.99 -5.75
CA LEU A 189 19.38 -14.25 -5.00
C LEU A 189 18.29 -14.30 -3.93
N GLY A 190 17.98 -13.17 -3.31
CA GLY A 190 16.92 -13.03 -2.30
C GLY A 190 15.54 -12.70 -2.86
N ALA A 191 15.40 -12.45 -4.16
CA ALA A 191 14.14 -12.06 -4.77
C ALA A 191 13.15 -13.25 -4.79
N ARG A 192 11.93 -12.99 -4.31
CA ARG A 192 10.80 -13.93 -4.44
C ARG A 192 9.95 -13.50 -5.63
N ASN A 193 9.31 -14.47 -6.28
CA ASN A 193 8.49 -14.20 -7.46
C ASN A 193 9.27 -13.53 -8.61
N LEU A 194 10.49 -14.04 -8.87
CA LEU A 194 11.44 -13.47 -9.84
C LEU A 194 10.80 -13.26 -11.22
N ALA A 195 9.94 -14.18 -11.68
CA ALA A 195 9.27 -14.06 -12.97
C ALA A 195 8.41 -12.78 -13.10
N ALA A 196 7.82 -12.30 -12.02
CA ALA A 196 7.03 -11.06 -12.03
C ALA A 196 7.90 -9.80 -12.16
N VAL A 197 9.16 -9.87 -11.70
CA VAL A 197 10.10 -8.73 -11.68
C VAL A 197 11.15 -8.79 -12.79
N GLU A 198 11.31 -9.94 -13.45
CA GLU A 198 12.30 -10.14 -14.53
C GLU A 198 12.17 -9.09 -15.65
N ARG A 199 10.94 -8.74 -16.00
CA ARG A 199 10.69 -7.74 -17.04
C ARG A 199 11.23 -6.37 -16.62
N ALA A 200 10.98 -5.93 -15.41
CA ALA A 200 11.45 -4.64 -14.90
C ALA A 200 12.99 -4.60 -14.83
N ILE A 201 13.59 -5.69 -14.34
CA ILE A 201 15.06 -5.84 -14.30
C ILE A 201 15.64 -5.79 -15.72
N ARG A 202 15.05 -6.51 -16.67
CA ARG A 202 15.48 -6.52 -18.07
C ARG A 202 15.42 -5.14 -18.69
N GLU A 203 14.32 -4.42 -18.51
CA GLU A 203 14.15 -3.06 -19.05
C GLU A 203 15.21 -2.11 -18.46
N ALA A 204 15.47 -2.18 -17.16
CA ALA A 204 16.55 -1.42 -16.53
C ALA A 204 17.92 -1.78 -17.08
N CYS A 205 18.23 -3.07 -17.25
CA CYS A 205 19.47 -3.55 -17.84
C CYS A 205 19.66 -3.06 -19.29
N LEU A 206 18.62 -3.07 -20.11
CA LEU A 206 18.70 -2.57 -21.50
C LEU A 206 19.06 -1.09 -21.54
N VAL A 207 18.48 -0.28 -20.65
CA VAL A 207 18.83 1.14 -20.56
C VAL A 207 20.28 1.31 -20.09
N LEU A 208 20.71 0.58 -19.05
CA LEU A 208 22.09 0.65 -18.53
C LEU A 208 23.11 0.24 -19.58
N VAL A 209 22.84 -0.82 -20.36
CA VAL A 209 23.69 -1.22 -21.50
C VAL A 209 23.80 -0.10 -22.52
N SER A 210 22.69 0.56 -22.86
CA SER A 210 22.69 1.68 -23.82
C SER A 210 23.49 2.87 -23.34
N LEU A 211 23.63 3.04 -22.02
CA LEU A 211 24.46 4.06 -21.36
C LEU A 211 25.95 3.65 -21.24
N GLY A 212 26.29 2.44 -21.69
CA GLY A 212 27.66 1.92 -21.62
C GLY A 212 28.08 1.47 -20.20
N VAL A 213 27.08 1.15 -19.35
CA VAL A 213 27.31 0.61 -18.01
C VAL A 213 27.48 -0.90 -18.11
N GLU A 214 28.50 -1.44 -17.49
CA GLU A 214 28.72 -2.89 -17.37
C GLU A 214 27.80 -3.44 -16.28
N ILE A 215 27.10 -4.54 -16.59
CA ILE A 215 26.07 -5.10 -15.71
C ILE A 215 26.46 -6.52 -15.32
N ILE A 216 26.45 -6.78 -14.02
CA ILE A 216 26.70 -8.10 -13.45
C ILE A 216 25.47 -8.45 -12.60
N VAL A 217 24.84 -9.59 -12.88
CA VAL A 217 23.66 -10.07 -12.16
C VAL A 217 24.02 -11.34 -11.40
N ALA A 218 23.84 -11.35 -10.10
CA ALA A 218 23.98 -12.52 -9.25
C ALA A 218 22.64 -13.20 -9.04
N GLY A 219 22.51 -14.47 -9.43
CA GLY A 219 21.31 -15.29 -9.25
C GLY A 219 20.80 -15.92 -10.54
N GLU A 220 19.55 -16.36 -10.52
CA GLU A 220 18.90 -17.06 -11.64
C GLU A 220 17.91 -16.13 -12.36
N ALA A 221 18.38 -15.27 -13.23
CA ALA A 221 17.52 -14.46 -14.10
C ALA A 221 17.61 -14.98 -15.55
N ARG A 222 16.45 -15.24 -16.19
CA ARG A 222 16.40 -15.96 -17.47
C ARG A 222 16.38 -15.05 -18.70
N ASP A 223 15.86 -13.86 -18.61
CA ASP A 223 15.59 -12.99 -19.76
C ASP A 223 16.40 -11.68 -19.70
N LEU A 224 17.73 -11.81 -19.52
CA LEU A 224 18.63 -10.67 -19.47
C LEU A 224 19.20 -10.31 -20.85
N PRO A 225 19.63 -9.06 -21.10
CA PRO A 225 20.42 -8.69 -22.27
C PRO A 225 21.70 -9.53 -22.35
N ARG A 226 22.17 -9.80 -23.57
CA ARG A 226 23.38 -10.61 -23.81
C ARG A 226 24.65 -9.98 -23.23
N GLU A 227 24.63 -8.68 -23.05
CA GLU A 227 25.71 -7.86 -22.50
C GLU A 227 25.78 -7.92 -20.98
N ALA A 228 24.73 -8.41 -20.30
CA ALA A 228 24.74 -8.61 -18.85
C ALA A 228 25.43 -9.93 -18.49
N HIS A 229 26.39 -9.86 -17.56
CA HIS A 229 27.11 -11.02 -17.05
C HIS A 229 26.31 -11.67 -15.91
N LEU A 230 25.78 -12.87 -16.16
CA LEU A 230 25.10 -13.64 -15.14
C LEU A 230 26.11 -14.53 -14.39
N VAL A 231 26.07 -14.46 -13.05
CA VAL A 231 26.90 -15.24 -12.14
C VAL A 231 26.07 -15.95 -11.09
N SER A 232 26.62 -17.01 -10.51
CA SER A 232 25.86 -17.87 -9.60
C SER A 232 25.81 -17.38 -8.14
N SER A 233 26.72 -16.48 -7.77
CA SER A 233 26.85 -16.01 -6.39
C SER A 233 27.20 -14.52 -6.31
N PHE A 234 26.91 -13.95 -5.15
CA PHE A 234 27.26 -12.56 -4.86
C PHE A 234 28.78 -12.33 -4.85
N ASP A 235 29.53 -13.25 -4.28
CA ASP A 235 31.01 -13.14 -4.21
C ASP A 235 31.64 -13.15 -5.61
N GLU A 236 31.10 -13.95 -6.51
CA GLU A 236 31.53 -14.00 -7.91
C GLU A 236 31.18 -12.67 -8.61
N ALA A 237 29.98 -12.12 -8.38
CA ALA A 237 29.57 -10.83 -8.92
C ALA A 237 30.46 -9.69 -8.44
N LEU A 238 30.78 -9.66 -7.16
CA LEU A 238 31.66 -8.65 -6.59
C LEU A 238 33.09 -8.73 -7.16
N SER A 239 33.62 -9.95 -7.28
CA SER A 239 34.93 -10.18 -7.86
C SER A 239 34.99 -9.74 -9.34
N ALA A 240 33.96 -10.03 -10.11
CA ALA A 240 33.83 -9.61 -11.51
C ALA A 240 33.77 -8.08 -11.61
N ALA A 241 32.99 -7.41 -10.76
CA ALA A 241 32.85 -5.95 -10.75
C ALA A 241 34.15 -5.24 -10.43
N LEU A 242 34.92 -5.75 -9.48
CA LEU A 242 36.25 -5.20 -9.13
C LEU A 242 37.26 -5.37 -10.30
N SER A 243 37.23 -6.53 -10.95
CA SER A 243 38.09 -6.80 -12.12
C SER A 243 37.74 -5.92 -13.33
N ALA A 244 36.45 -5.74 -13.60
CA ALA A 244 35.95 -4.86 -14.67
C ALA A 244 36.39 -3.40 -14.46
N ARG A 245 36.36 -2.91 -13.21
CA ARG A 245 36.86 -1.59 -12.84
C ARG A 245 38.35 -1.42 -13.11
N GLU A 246 39.18 -2.40 -12.77
CA GLU A 246 40.63 -2.33 -13.01
C GLU A 246 40.94 -2.21 -14.50
N ILE A 247 40.27 -3.00 -15.33
CA ILE A 247 40.40 -2.95 -16.80
C ILE A 247 39.97 -1.58 -17.33
N SER A 248 38.86 -1.05 -16.88
CA SER A 248 38.35 0.28 -17.27
C SER A 248 39.32 1.40 -16.87
N ASN A 249 39.92 1.35 -15.67
CA ASN A 249 40.88 2.32 -15.23
C ASN A 249 42.18 2.28 -16.04
N LEU A 250 42.65 1.09 -16.41
CA LEU A 250 43.81 0.91 -17.27
C LEU A 250 43.56 1.43 -18.69
N ALA A 251 42.40 1.19 -19.25
CA ALA A 251 42.00 1.71 -20.55
C ALA A 251 41.96 3.25 -20.54
N PHE A 252 41.38 3.86 -19.51
CA PHE A 252 41.27 5.32 -19.34
C PHE A 252 42.65 5.96 -19.13
N ALA A 253 43.52 5.34 -18.34
CA ALA A 253 44.90 5.80 -18.16
C ALA A 253 45.72 5.73 -19.44
N ARG A 254 45.45 4.74 -20.31
CA ARG A 254 46.09 4.58 -21.64
C ARG A 254 45.65 5.69 -22.58
N VAL A 255 44.35 5.97 -22.68
CA VAL A 255 43.78 7.05 -23.46
C VAL A 255 44.31 8.42 -22.99
N LYS A 256 44.32 8.67 -21.71
CA LYS A 256 44.84 9.93 -21.11
C LYS A 256 46.36 10.15 -21.41
N ARG A 257 47.14 9.07 -21.51
CA ARG A 257 48.55 9.17 -21.92
C ARG A 257 48.67 9.50 -23.41
N LEU A 258 47.77 9.00 -24.29
CA LEU A 258 47.78 9.32 -25.71
C LEU A 258 47.47 10.80 -25.95
N PHE A 259 46.51 11.37 -25.23
CA PHE A 259 46.12 12.78 -25.34
C PHE A 259 47.11 13.77 -24.66
N ARG A 260 48.03 13.28 -23.80
CA ARG A 260 49.09 14.10 -23.22
C ARG A 260 50.37 14.17 -24.07
N ARG A 261 50.44 13.39 -25.16
CA ARG A 261 51.58 13.34 -26.07
C ARG A 261 51.33 13.99 -27.42
N ALA A 262 50.09 14.47 -27.63
CA ALA A 262 49.69 15.33 -28.71
C ALA A 262 49.59 16.80 -28.21
#